data_3fc6aa3ae4ece1fd567293f84074c8f1
#
_entry.id   3fc6aa3ae4ece1fd567293f84074c8f1
#
_cell.length_a   1.000
_cell.length_b   1.000
_cell.length_c   1.000
_cell.angle_alpha   90.00
_cell.angle_beta   90.00
_cell.angle_gamma   90.00
#
_symmetry.space_group_name_H-M   'P 1'
#
loop_
_entity.id
_entity.type
_entity.pdbx_description
1 polymer ?
#
loop_
_entity_poly.entity_id
_entity_poly.type
_entity_poly.pdbx_seq_one_letter_code
_entity_poly.pdbx_strand_id
1 'polypeptide(L)'
;MLTLRGDEQDYSPDSYGTLPLNNSSTRTGAKRWKLEEITAAHEGQPVLLRARLQTSRAQGSKMVFVVLRQQAHTIQGLIQVEPELVSKKMVRWTEGINAESIVLVEGHVQKAADTIKSCTVQDVELKIRKIHVISEAPHQLPFNMNDALRPIDSEDGVNVALDTRLDNRVLDLRTITNQAIFKIQSGVGNLFRDYLNGQGFVEIHSPKLQGAATESGASVFRVSYFKSIAFLAQSPQLAKQMCIAADMEKVYEIGPVFRAEDSNTHRHLTEFMGLDLEMAFEEHYHEAMETIDGMLKTIFAGLKQKYADEIDIVKRQFPHEEFTFLPETLVLKHRDAIKLLQEAGVQQGTPPAPIGDTDDMSTSSEKALGKIIKEKYNTDYYIIDKFPLEIRPFYTMPDPENPKLSNSYDFFMRGEEILSGAQRVHDASLLESRMKESGINPDDMKPYVDAFRLGCPPHAGGGIGLERVVMLFLKLGNIRRSSLFPRDPKRTSP
;
A
#
# COMPACT_ATOMS: atom_id res chain seq x y z
N MET A 1 44.62 -33.62 -38.15
CA MET A 1 43.42 -34.36 -37.75
C MET A 1 43.04 -33.92 -36.35
N LEU A 2 42.12 -32.97 -36.21
CA LEU A 2 41.54 -32.60 -34.93
C LEU A 2 40.50 -33.68 -34.62
N THR A 3 40.78 -34.56 -33.68
CA THR A 3 39.86 -35.52 -33.11
C THR A 3 38.74 -34.73 -32.45
N LEU A 4 37.54 -34.77 -33.06
CA LEU A 4 36.28 -34.35 -32.44
C LEU A 4 36.18 -35.15 -31.12
N ARG A 5 36.23 -34.44 -29.97
CA ARG A 5 35.89 -35.02 -28.67
C ARG A 5 34.48 -35.57 -28.75
N GLY A 6 34.33 -36.88 -28.54
CA GLY A 6 33.07 -37.56 -28.61
C GLY A 6 31.95 -36.85 -27.83
N ASP A 7 30.77 -36.89 -28.39
CA ASP A 7 29.54 -36.43 -27.76
C ASP A 7 29.45 -37.07 -26.36
N GLU A 8 29.54 -36.24 -25.32
CA GLU A 8 29.33 -36.72 -23.96
C GLU A 8 27.91 -37.30 -23.85
N GLN A 9 27.83 -38.58 -23.54
CA GLN A 9 26.58 -39.30 -23.46
C GLN A 9 25.68 -38.62 -22.39
N ASP A 10 24.47 -38.21 -22.82
CA ASP A 10 23.45 -37.70 -21.89
C ASP A 10 22.63 -38.89 -21.36
N TYR A 11 22.86 -39.22 -20.12
CA TYR A 11 22.15 -40.30 -19.43
C TYR A 11 20.96 -39.83 -18.59
N SER A 12 20.61 -38.54 -18.62
CA SER A 12 19.49 -37.95 -17.86
C SER A 12 18.67 -36.97 -18.70
N PRO A 13 18.31 -37.26 -19.96
CA PRO A 13 17.64 -36.28 -20.83
C PRO A 13 16.27 -35.86 -20.33
N ASP A 14 15.57 -36.72 -19.58
CA ASP A 14 14.25 -36.43 -19.02
C ASP A 14 14.31 -35.70 -17.68
N SER A 15 15.50 -35.42 -17.16
CA SER A 15 15.69 -34.76 -15.87
C SER A 15 15.78 -33.24 -15.98
N TYR A 16 15.80 -32.69 -17.20
CA TYR A 16 15.88 -31.25 -17.45
C TYR A 16 15.22 -30.88 -18.78
N GLY A 17 14.95 -29.61 -18.99
CA GLY A 17 14.33 -29.12 -20.22
C GLY A 17 13.13 -28.21 -19.94
N THR A 18 12.41 -27.81 -20.97
CA THR A 18 11.21 -26.99 -20.85
C THR A 18 9.98 -27.87 -20.82
N LEU A 19 9.09 -27.67 -19.87
CA LEU A 19 7.82 -28.39 -19.80
C LEU A 19 6.87 -27.94 -20.89
N PRO A 20 5.95 -28.83 -21.34
CA PRO A 20 4.89 -28.45 -22.28
C PRO A 20 4.08 -27.26 -21.74
N LEU A 21 3.61 -26.39 -22.64
CA LEU A 21 2.83 -25.19 -22.28
C LEU A 21 1.60 -25.55 -21.45
N ASN A 22 0.92 -26.63 -21.77
CA ASN A 22 -0.20 -27.16 -21.02
C ASN A 22 0.17 -28.50 -20.38
N ASN A 23 0.36 -28.51 -19.07
CA ASN A 23 0.65 -29.70 -18.27
C ASN A 23 -0.40 -29.94 -17.16
N SER A 24 -1.59 -29.35 -17.29
CA SER A 24 -2.67 -29.44 -16.29
C SER A 24 -3.57 -30.66 -16.41
N SER A 25 -3.25 -31.61 -17.29
CA SER A 25 -4.07 -32.78 -17.57
C SER A 25 -4.09 -33.83 -16.45
N THR A 26 -3.08 -33.86 -15.59
CA THR A 26 -2.94 -34.90 -14.55
C THR A 26 -2.68 -34.28 -13.19
N ARG A 27 -3.44 -34.72 -12.17
CA ARG A 27 -3.17 -34.42 -10.77
C ARG A 27 -2.38 -35.58 -10.16
N THR A 28 -1.12 -35.35 -9.82
CA THR A 28 -0.25 -36.38 -9.23
C THR A 28 -0.44 -36.54 -7.72
N GLY A 29 -1.05 -35.55 -7.04
CA GLY A 29 -1.14 -35.51 -5.59
C GLY A 29 0.21 -35.29 -4.86
N ALA A 30 1.30 -35.08 -5.60
CA ALA A 30 2.61 -34.88 -5.02
C ALA A 30 2.65 -33.57 -4.18
N LYS A 31 3.19 -33.68 -2.96
CA LYS A 31 3.39 -32.52 -2.08
C LYS A 31 4.29 -31.49 -2.77
N ARG A 32 3.85 -30.25 -2.82
CA ARG A 32 4.64 -29.08 -3.25
C ARG A 32 5.15 -28.35 -2.02
N TRP A 33 6.46 -28.32 -1.87
CA TRP A 33 7.09 -27.64 -0.74
C TRP A 33 7.10 -26.13 -0.93
N LYS A 34 7.01 -25.42 0.22
CA LYS A 34 7.30 -24.00 0.31
C LYS A 34 8.71 -23.81 0.85
N LEU A 35 9.44 -22.79 0.35
CA LEU A 35 10.80 -22.53 0.84
C LEU A 35 10.82 -22.17 2.33
N GLU A 36 9.79 -21.47 2.82
CA GLU A 36 9.61 -21.13 4.23
C GLU A 36 9.47 -22.34 5.17
N GLU A 37 9.06 -23.50 4.63
CA GLU A 37 8.90 -24.73 5.41
C GLU A 37 10.21 -25.51 5.53
N ILE A 38 11.22 -25.23 4.69
CA ILE A 38 12.44 -26.05 4.61
C ILE A 38 13.44 -25.62 5.70
N THR A 39 13.79 -26.58 6.55
CA THR A 39 14.74 -26.41 7.67
C THR A 39 15.72 -27.58 7.74
N ALA A 40 16.71 -27.51 8.62
CA ALA A 40 17.67 -28.60 8.88
C ALA A 40 16.99 -29.90 9.33
N ALA A 41 15.80 -29.85 9.92
CA ALA A 41 15.04 -31.06 10.30
C ALA A 41 14.58 -31.89 9.10
N HIS A 42 14.64 -31.35 7.89
CA HIS A 42 14.24 -32.03 6.66
C HIS A 42 15.41 -32.64 5.88
N GLU A 43 16.60 -32.70 6.48
CA GLU A 43 17.79 -33.32 5.85
C GLU A 43 17.47 -34.72 5.30
N GLY A 44 17.88 -34.99 4.07
CA GLY A 44 17.63 -36.24 3.35
C GLY A 44 16.23 -36.39 2.73
N GLN A 45 15.27 -35.52 3.06
CA GLN A 45 13.92 -35.62 2.53
C GLN A 45 13.84 -35.17 1.06
N PRO A 46 13.06 -35.86 0.24
CA PRO A 46 12.79 -35.44 -1.13
C PRO A 46 11.90 -34.20 -1.16
N VAL A 47 12.23 -33.27 -2.05
CA VAL A 47 11.47 -32.05 -2.25
C VAL A 47 11.09 -31.89 -3.72
N LEU A 48 9.87 -31.41 -3.93
CA LEU A 48 9.35 -30.98 -5.22
C LEU A 48 8.79 -29.59 -5.03
N LEU A 49 9.35 -28.60 -5.72
CA LEU A 49 8.91 -27.21 -5.57
C LEU A 49 8.95 -26.43 -6.88
N ARG A 50 8.12 -25.41 -6.96
CA ARG A 50 8.13 -24.40 -8.02
C ARG A 50 8.71 -23.11 -7.46
N ALA A 51 9.72 -22.56 -8.12
CA ALA A 51 10.36 -21.33 -7.70
C ALA A 51 10.77 -20.49 -8.93
N ARG A 52 11.19 -19.24 -8.67
CA ARG A 52 11.96 -18.46 -9.63
C ARG A 52 13.42 -18.77 -9.50
N LEU A 53 14.10 -18.91 -10.62
CA LEU A 53 15.55 -18.94 -10.67
C LEU A 53 16.05 -17.50 -10.56
N GLN A 54 16.60 -17.13 -9.41
CA GLN A 54 17.10 -15.78 -9.19
C GLN A 54 18.49 -15.58 -9.80
N THR A 55 19.40 -16.53 -9.58
CA THR A 55 20.74 -16.55 -10.17
C THR A 55 21.17 -17.97 -10.47
N SER A 56 22.05 -18.12 -11.47
CA SER A 56 22.81 -19.36 -11.71
C SER A 56 24.29 -19.03 -11.85
N ARG A 57 25.17 -19.86 -11.28
CA ARG A 57 26.62 -19.68 -11.34
C ARG A 57 27.32 -21.04 -11.45
N ALA A 58 27.96 -21.27 -12.58
CA ALA A 58 28.79 -22.46 -12.74
C ALA A 58 30.07 -22.39 -11.90
N GLN A 59 30.48 -23.53 -11.36
CA GLN A 59 31.78 -23.75 -10.77
C GLN A 59 32.47 -24.89 -11.53
N GLY A 60 33.22 -24.51 -12.55
CA GLY A 60 33.75 -25.43 -13.52
C GLY A 60 32.71 -26.10 -14.38
N SER A 61 33.03 -27.18 -15.08
CA SER A 61 32.16 -27.87 -16.03
C SER A 61 31.24 -28.95 -15.40
N LYS A 62 31.38 -29.16 -14.08
CA LYS A 62 30.73 -30.29 -13.38
C LYS A 62 29.70 -29.87 -12.34
N MET A 63 29.58 -28.56 -12.09
CA MET A 63 28.77 -28.06 -11.00
C MET A 63 28.19 -26.69 -11.31
N VAL A 64 26.92 -26.46 -10.95
CA VAL A 64 26.27 -25.16 -10.98
C VAL A 64 25.49 -24.94 -9.69
N PHE A 65 25.68 -23.76 -9.11
CA PHE A 65 24.87 -23.26 -8.01
C PHE A 65 23.75 -22.40 -8.55
N VAL A 66 22.57 -22.55 -8.00
CA VAL A 66 21.38 -21.74 -8.32
C VAL A 66 20.82 -21.14 -7.03
N VAL A 67 20.28 -19.94 -7.11
CA VAL A 67 19.45 -19.38 -6.04
C VAL A 67 18.00 -19.45 -6.51
N LEU A 68 17.18 -20.16 -5.75
CA LEU A 68 15.76 -20.31 -5.98
C LEU A 68 14.99 -19.39 -5.04
N ARG A 69 13.97 -18.70 -5.55
CA ARG A 69 13.16 -17.74 -4.78
C ARG A 69 11.67 -18.07 -4.86
N GLN A 70 11.00 -18.03 -3.72
CA GLN A 70 9.55 -17.97 -3.56
C GLN A 70 9.19 -16.79 -2.66
N GLN A 71 8.54 -15.77 -3.20
CA GLN A 71 8.21 -14.53 -2.46
C GLN A 71 9.47 -13.93 -1.79
N ALA A 72 9.51 -13.87 -0.45
CA ALA A 72 10.61 -13.35 0.34
C ALA A 72 11.70 -14.40 0.69
N HIS A 73 11.45 -15.68 0.41
CA HIS A 73 12.33 -16.78 0.80
C HIS A 73 13.22 -17.23 -0.34
N THR A 74 14.50 -17.45 -0.03
CA THR A 74 15.51 -17.93 -0.97
C THR A 74 16.26 -19.11 -0.39
N ILE A 75 16.64 -20.07 -1.27
CA ILE A 75 17.47 -21.22 -0.93
C ILE A 75 18.51 -21.46 -2.03
N GLN A 76 19.69 -21.90 -1.66
CA GLN A 76 20.69 -22.39 -2.61
C GLN A 76 20.30 -23.78 -3.11
N GLY A 77 20.47 -24.00 -4.41
CA GLY A 77 20.42 -25.34 -5.01
C GLY A 77 21.77 -25.67 -5.64
N LEU A 78 22.16 -26.91 -5.53
CA LEU A 78 23.36 -27.49 -6.12
C LEU A 78 22.98 -28.53 -7.16
N ILE A 79 23.44 -28.36 -8.40
CA ILE A 79 23.35 -29.36 -9.45
C ILE A 79 24.79 -29.77 -9.77
N GLN A 80 25.14 -31.01 -9.44
CA GLN A 80 26.47 -31.55 -9.61
C GLN A 80 26.41 -32.83 -10.42
N VAL A 81 27.34 -33.03 -11.36
CA VAL A 81 27.44 -34.27 -12.13
C VAL A 81 27.49 -35.49 -11.20
N GLU A 82 26.52 -36.37 -11.38
CA GLU A 82 26.39 -37.62 -10.65
C GLU A 82 26.09 -38.75 -11.66
N PRO A 83 26.92 -39.83 -11.72
CA PRO A 83 26.71 -40.89 -12.65
C PRO A 83 25.26 -41.39 -12.69
N GLU A 84 24.70 -41.58 -13.85
CA GLU A 84 23.33 -42.05 -14.12
C GLU A 84 22.20 -41.09 -13.69
N LEU A 85 22.47 -40.04 -12.95
CA LEU A 85 21.46 -39.12 -12.41
C LEU A 85 21.56 -37.70 -12.97
N VAL A 86 22.77 -37.12 -13.01
CA VAL A 86 23.00 -35.74 -13.48
C VAL A 86 24.12 -35.68 -14.49
N SER A 87 23.80 -35.40 -15.75
CA SER A 87 24.76 -35.31 -16.83
C SER A 87 25.46 -33.93 -16.88
N LYS A 88 26.62 -33.86 -17.54
CA LYS A 88 27.27 -32.59 -17.81
C LYS A 88 26.43 -31.69 -18.74
N LYS A 89 25.59 -32.29 -19.62
CA LYS A 89 24.67 -31.54 -20.45
C LYS A 89 23.62 -30.82 -19.61
N MET A 90 23.06 -31.49 -18.59
CA MET A 90 22.11 -30.89 -17.64
C MET A 90 22.76 -29.73 -16.88
N VAL A 91 24.00 -29.86 -16.39
CA VAL A 91 24.72 -28.77 -15.69
C VAL A 91 24.84 -27.54 -16.60
N ARG A 92 25.31 -27.74 -17.83
CA ARG A 92 25.47 -26.65 -18.82
C ARG A 92 24.12 -26.01 -19.20
N TRP A 93 23.08 -26.82 -19.38
CA TRP A 93 21.73 -26.33 -19.70
C TRP A 93 21.19 -25.47 -18.55
N THR A 94 21.37 -25.92 -17.30
CA THR A 94 20.91 -25.15 -16.13
C THR A 94 21.62 -23.81 -15.98
N GLU A 95 22.92 -23.75 -16.28
CA GLU A 95 23.67 -22.48 -16.29
C GLU A 95 23.07 -21.47 -17.27
N GLY A 96 22.53 -21.94 -18.41
CA GLY A 96 21.95 -21.11 -19.45
C GLY A 96 20.51 -20.68 -19.21
N ILE A 97 19.85 -21.09 -18.12
CA ILE A 97 18.47 -20.64 -17.81
C ILE A 97 18.49 -19.16 -17.46
N ASN A 98 17.62 -18.37 -18.11
CA ASN A 98 17.48 -16.94 -17.83
C ASN A 98 17.01 -16.66 -16.40
N ALA A 99 17.62 -15.69 -15.73
CA ALA A 99 17.15 -15.22 -14.42
C ALA A 99 15.67 -14.82 -14.47
N GLU A 100 14.98 -14.99 -13.36
CA GLU A 100 13.53 -14.75 -13.20
C GLU A 100 12.61 -15.78 -13.91
N SER A 101 13.15 -16.77 -14.62
CA SER A 101 12.36 -17.90 -15.14
C SER A 101 11.74 -18.70 -14.00
N ILE A 102 10.54 -19.25 -14.26
CA ILE A 102 9.85 -20.13 -13.30
C ILE A 102 10.30 -21.56 -13.59
N VAL A 103 10.83 -22.22 -12.57
CA VAL A 103 11.33 -23.59 -12.65
C VAL A 103 10.59 -24.54 -11.71
N LEU A 104 10.46 -25.79 -12.12
CA LEU A 104 10.07 -26.91 -11.28
C LEU A 104 11.33 -27.69 -10.94
N VAL A 105 11.55 -27.90 -9.64
CA VAL A 105 12.76 -28.53 -9.12
C VAL A 105 12.40 -29.76 -8.29
N GLU A 106 13.10 -30.88 -8.57
CA GLU A 106 13.07 -32.07 -7.73
C GLU A 106 14.49 -32.32 -7.20
N GLY A 107 14.59 -32.62 -5.91
CA GLY A 107 15.88 -32.88 -5.28
C GLY A 107 15.68 -33.34 -3.84
N HIS A 108 16.75 -33.24 -3.05
CA HIS A 108 16.75 -33.60 -1.63
C HIS A 108 17.35 -32.42 -0.83
N VAL A 109 16.86 -32.25 0.39
CA VAL A 109 17.45 -31.32 1.34
C VAL A 109 18.78 -31.92 1.82
N GLN A 110 19.85 -31.15 1.75
CA GLN A 110 21.14 -31.54 2.35
C GLN A 110 21.64 -30.40 3.24
N LYS A 111 22.42 -30.77 4.25
CA LYS A 111 23.09 -29.79 5.11
C LYS A 111 24.08 -28.99 4.28
N ALA A 112 24.08 -27.68 4.43
CA ALA A 112 25.09 -26.83 3.81
C ALA A 112 26.48 -27.06 4.44
N ALA A 113 27.52 -27.04 3.62
CA ALA A 113 28.88 -27.17 4.13
C ALA A 113 29.26 -26.01 5.04
N ASP A 114 28.84 -24.78 4.67
CA ASP A 114 29.01 -23.55 5.42
C ASP A 114 27.68 -22.77 5.40
N THR A 115 27.48 -21.84 6.34
CA THR A 115 26.32 -20.98 6.39
C THR A 115 26.17 -20.15 5.11
N ILE A 116 25.04 -20.29 4.41
CA ILE A 116 24.76 -19.62 3.12
C ILE A 116 24.19 -18.23 3.38
N LYS A 117 25.05 -17.25 3.63
CA LYS A 117 24.65 -15.87 3.99
C LYS A 117 23.87 -15.13 2.90
N SER A 118 23.93 -15.58 1.66
CA SER A 118 23.23 -14.98 0.51
C SER A 118 21.76 -15.40 0.37
N CYS A 119 21.32 -16.37 1.17
CA CYS A 119 19.94 -16.89 1.15
C CYS A 119 19.26 -16.69 2.49
N THR A 120 17.91 -16.74 2.50
CA THR A 120 17.13 -16.70 3.75
C THR A 120 17.17 -18.05 4.46
N VAL A 121 17.21 -19.16 3.71
CA VAL A 121 17.47 -20.51 4.24
C VAL A 121 18.96 -20.72 4.16
N GLN A 122 19.65 -20.74 5.32
CA GLN A 122 21.11 -20.66 5.41
C GLN A 122 21.80 -21.95 5.76
N ASP A 123 21.12 -22.84 6.51
CA ASP A 123 21.73 -24.04 7.11
C ASP A 123 21.64 -25.28 6.21
N VAL A 124 20.79 -25.21 5.21
CA VAL A 124 20.57 -26.29 4.24
C VAL A 124 20.51 -25.75 2.82
N GLU A 125 20.78 -26.65 1.88
CA GLU A 125 20.64 -26.40 0.45
C GLU A 125 19.91 -27.57 -0.23
N LEU A 126 19.53 -27.40 -1.49
CA LEU A 126 18.87 -28.46 -2.26
C LEU A 126 19.88 -29.13 -3.18
N LYS A 127 20.12 -30.44 -3.00
CA LYS A 127 20.78 -31.26 -4.00
C LYS A 127 19.75 -31.60 -5.10
N ILE A 128 19.84 -30.86 -6.21
CA ILE A 128 18.85 -30.93 -7.30
C ILE A 128 19.23 -32.06 -8.26
N ARG A 129 18.23 -32.89 -8.60
CA ARG A 129 18.35 -34.00 -9.55
C ARG A 129 17.52 -33.81 -10.80
N LYS A 130 16.45 -32.99 -10.72
CA LYS A 130 15.68 -32.59 -11.92
C LYS A 130 15.36 -31.10 -11.83
N ILE A 131 15.44 -30.45 -12.97
CA ILE A 131 15.04 -29.05 -13.12
C ILE A 131 14.40 -28.82 -14.48
N HIS A 132 13.19 -28.29 -14.48
CA HIS A 132 12.46 -27.98 -15.70
C HIS A 132 12.00 -26.54 -15.70
N VAL A 133 12.11 -25.87 -16.83
CA VAL A 133 11.52 -24.53 -17.03
C VAL A 133 10.03 -24.69 -17.30
N ILE A 134 9.21 -24.01 -16.49
CA ILE A 134 7.76 -23.90 -16.69
C ILE A 134 7.45 -22.70 -17.57
N SER A 135 8.13 -21.57 -17.29
CA SER A 135 7.97 -20.33 -18.05
C SER A 135 9.30 -19.59 -18.05
N GLU A 136 9.79 -19.32 -19.24
CA GLU A 136 11.05 -18.64 -19.45
C GLU A 136 10.88 -17.12 -19.36
N ALA A 137 11.80 -16.45 -18.69
CA ALA A 137 11.92 -15.00 -18.69
C ALA A 137 12.83 -14.54 -19.84
N PRO A 138 12.71 -13.28 -20.31
CA PRO A 138 13.62 -12.76 -21.33
C PRO A 138 15.07 -12.72 -20.81
N HIS A 139 16.02 -12.89 -21.71
CA HIS A 139 17.44 -12.88 -21.39
C HIS A 139 17.89 -11.56 -20.73
N GLN A 140 17.36 -10.43 -21.20
CA GLN A 140 17.63 -9.10 -20.66
C GLN A 140 16.41 -8.56 -19.92
N LEU A 141 16.59 -8.33 -18.63
CA LEU A 141 15.56 -7.69 -17.80
C LEU A 141 15.66 -6.16 -17.88
N PRO A 142 14.56 -5.42 -17.70
CA PRO A 142 14.56 -3.95 -17.69
C PRO A 142 15.47 -3.33 -16.65
N PHE A 143 15.66 -4.00 -15.52
CA PHE A 143 16.62 -3.64 -14.47
C PHE A 143 17.06 -4.88 -13.67
N ASN A 144 18.18 -4.77 -13.00
CA ASN A 144 18.68 -5.82 -12.14
C ASN A 144 17.91 -5.87 -10.80
N MET A 145 17.47 -7.06 -10.38
CA MET A 145 16.70 -7.24 -9.14
C MET A 145 17.50 -6.85 -7.89
N ASN A 146 18.83 -7.04 -7.87
CA ASN A 146 19.65 -6.64 -6.75
C ASN A 146 19.76 -5.11 -6.64
N ASP A 147 19.86 -4.41 -7.78
CA ASP A 147 19.85 -2.94 -7.80
C ASP A 147 18.51 -2.37 -7.32
N ALA A 148 17.41 -3.08 -7.62
CA ALA A 148 16.07 -2.72 -7.15
C ALA A 148 15.87 -2.91 -5.64
N LEU A 149 16.74 -3.61 -4.94
CA LEU A 149 16.71 -3.85 -3.49
C LEU A 149 17.66 -2.95 -2.68
N ARG A 150 18.46 -2.13 -3.35
CA ARG A 150 19.43 -1.24 -2.67
C ARG A 150 18.71 -0.23 -1.78
N PRO A 151 19.34 0.14 -0.64
CA PRO A 151 18.88 1.29 0.14
C PRO A 151 18.79 2.56 -0.73
N ILE A 152 17.76 3.36 -0.53
CA ILE A 152 17.52 4.56 -1.37
C ILE A 152 18.57 5.66 -1.17
N ASP A 153 19.28 5.63 -0.05
CA ASP A 153 20.36 6.54 0.34
C ASP A 153 21.76 5.97 0.08
N SER A 154 21.84 4.80 -0.58
CA SER A 154 23.15 4.17 -0.91
C SER A 154 23.87 4.98 -1.99
N GLU A 155 25.12 5.33 -1.71
CA GLU A 155 26.03 5.95 -2.68
C GLU A 155 26.68 4.92 -3.60
N ASP A 156 26.66 3.63 -3.22
CA ASP A 156 27.26 2.55 -3.97
C ASP A 156 26.30 1.96 -5.02
N GLY A 157 26.76 1.85 -6.27
CA GLY A 157 26.08 1.15 -7.36
C GLY A 157 24.93 1.95 -8.01
N VAL A 158 24.07 1.27 -8.73
CA VAL A 158 22.96 1.88 -9.50
C VAL A 158 21.66 1.81 -8.70
N ASN A 159 21.05 2.97 -8.46
CA ASN A 159 19.69 3.04 -7.94
C ASN A 159 18.69 3.04 -9.10
N VAL A 160 17.76 2.10 -9.10
CA VAL A 160 16.69 2.05 -10.10
C VAL A 160 15.69 3.17 -9.85
N ALA A 161 15.57 4.10 -10.80
CA ALA A 161 14.65 5.24 -10.70
C ALA A 161 13.19 4.78 -10.52
N LEU A 162 12.39 5.57 -9.80
CA LEU A 162 11.00 5.23 -9.52
C LEU A 162 10.19 5.03 -10.81
N ASP A 163 10.36 5.89 -11.80
CA ASP A 163 9.63 5.77 -13.08
C ASP A 163 9.97 4.46 -13.79
N THR A 164 11.25 4.07 -13.84
CA THR A 164 11.66 2.77 -14.40
C THR A 164 10.99 1.60 -13.68
N ARG A 165 10.88 1.66 -12.35
CA ARG A 165 10.17 0.66 -11.55
C ARG A 165 8.68 0.61 -11.86
N LEU A 166 8.04 1.78 -12.01
CA LEU A 166 6.61 1.89 -12.29
C LEU A 166 6.28 1.45 -13.73
N ASP A 167 7.16 1.73 -14.70
CA ASP A 167 7.02 1.29 -16.08
C ASP A 167 7.20 -0.23 -16.22
N ASN A 168 7.91 -0.86 -15.28
CA ASN A 168 8.14 -2.30 -15.22
C ASN A 168 7.57 -2.90 -13.93
N ARG A 169 6.38 -2.45 -13.53
CA ARG A 169 5.82 -2.65 -12.18
C ARG A 169 5.68 -4.12 -11.79
N VAL A 170 5.34 -5.00 -12.72
CA VAL A 170 5.24 -6.45 -12.44
C VAL A 170 6.58 -7.04 -12.00
N LEU A 171 7.69 -6.60 -12.59
CA LEU A 171 9.03 -7.01 -12.15
C LEU A 171 9.39 -6.37 -10.80
N ASP A 172 9.11 -5.09 -10.62
CA ASP A 172 9.35 -4.37 -9.37
C ASP A 172 8.58 -4.99 -8.18
N LEU A 173 7.32 -5.38 -8.39
CA LEU A 173 6.49 -6.05 -7.38
C LEU A 173 7.02 -7.42 -6.93
N ARG A 174 8.00 -8.01 -7.64
CA ARG A 174 8.67 -9.24 -7.21
C ARG A 174 9.73 -9.01 -6.13
N THR A 175 10.13 -7.77 -5.89
CA THR A 175 11.10 -7.44 -4.82
C THR A 175 10.51 -7.75 -3.45
N ILE A 176 11.36 -8.24 -2.54
CA ILE A 176 10.93 -8.56 -1.17
C ILE A 176 10.37 -7.34 -0.45
N THR A 177 10.92 -6.16 -0.72
CA THR A 177 10.44 -4.89 -0.15
C THR A 177 9.02 -4.58 -0.59
N ASN A 178 8.70 -4.68 -1.88
CA ASN A 178 7.33 -4.47 -2.36
C ASN A 178 6.37 -5.53 -1.83
N GLN A 179 6.79 -6.81 -1.76
CA GLN A 179 5.99 -7.86 -1.15
C GLN A 179 5.64 -7.52 0.32
N ALA A 180 6.60 -6.99 1.08
CA ALA A 180 6.40 -6.57 2.45
C ALA A 180 5.47 -5.34 2.54
N ILE A 181 5.65 -4.32 1.69
CA ILE A 181 4.78 -3.13 1.66
C ILE A 181 3.31 -3.53 1.45
N PHE A 182 3.02 -4.41 0.49
CA PHE A 182 1.64 -4.80 0.20
C PHE A 182 1.04 -5.79 1.22
N LYS A 183 1.86 -6.56 1.94
CA LYS A 183 1.41 -7.30 3.12
C LYS A 183 1.00 -6.34 4.24
N ILE A 184 1.80 -5.30 4.50
CA ILE A 184 1.48 -4.26 5.50
C ILE A 184 0.21 -3.52 5.08
N GLN A 185 0.06 -3.15 3.80
CA GLN A 185 -1.16 -2.50 3.30
C GLN A 185 -2.40 -3.38 3.53
N SER A 186 -2.31 -4.67 3.22
CA SER A 186 -3.37 -5.64 3.54
C SER A 186 -3.65 -5.70 5.04
N GLY A 187 -2.59 -5.62 5.87
CA GLY A 187 -2.68 -5.55 7.32
C GLY A 187 -3.47 -4.34 7.81
N VAL A 188 -3.25 -3.16 7.23
CA VAL A 188 -4.03 -1.95 7.55
C VAL A 188 -5.51 -2.20 7.31
N GLY A 189 -5.89 -2.73 6.14
CA GLY A 189 -7.29 -3.02 5.81
C GLY A 189 -7.93 -4.05 6.76
N ASN A 190 -7.20 -5.09 7.14
CA ASN A 190 -7.68 -6.10 8.07
C ASN A 190 -7.91 -5.52 9.47
N LEU A 191 -6.93 -4.77 10.00
CA LEU A 191 -7.02 -4.15 11.33
C LEU A 191 -8.12 -3.08 11.38
N PHE A 192 -8.33 -2.33 10.30
CA PHE A 192 -9.43 -1.39 10.15
C PHE A 192 -10.78 -2.10 10.28
N ARG A 193 -10.99 -3.20 9.53
CA ARG A 193 -12.21 -4.02 9.61
C ARG A 193 -12.41 -4.63 10.98
N ASP A 194 -11.37 -5.23 11.53
CA ASP A 194 -11.45 -5.92 12.84
C ASP A 194 -11.92 -4.95 13.93
N TYR A 195 -11.35 -3.73 13.96
CA TYR A 195 -11.73 -2.72 14.93
C TYR A 195 -13.18 -2.27 14.76
N LEU A 196 -13.56 -1.86 13.54
CA LEU A 196 -14.89 -1.29 13.30
C LEU A 196 -16.00 -2.34 13.43
N ASN A 197 -15.78 -3.58 12.98
CA ASN A 197 -16.72 -4.68 13.21
C ASN A 197 -16.90 -4.95 14.70
N GLY A 198 -15.83 -4.87 15.49
CA GLY A 198 -15.87 -4.98 16.95
C GLY A 198 -16.65 -3.86 17.64
N GLN A 199 -16.82 -2.70 16.98
CA GLN A 199 -17.60 -1.54 17.45
C GLN A 199 -19.02 -1.51 16.88
N GLY A 200 -19.44 -2.55 16.15
CA GLY A 200 -20.78 -2.67 15.59
C GLY A 200 -21.03 -1.90 14.29
N PHE A 201 -19.97 -1.49 13.59
CA PHE A 201 -20.10 -0.90 12.26
C PHE A 201 -20.48 -1.93 11.21
N VAL A 202 -21.21 -1.50 10.18
CA VAL A 202 -21.58 -2.29 9.00
C VAL A 202 -20.74 -1.86 7.80
N GLU A 203 -20.08 -2.81 7.12
CA GLU A 203 -19.39 -2.53 5.86
C GLU A 203 -20.40 -2.31 4.74
N ILE A 204 -20.32 -1.16 4.06
CA ILE A 204 -21.17 -0.80 2.92
C ILE A 204 -20.33 -0.71 1.64
N HIS A 205 -21.00 -0.80 0.50
CA HIS A 205 -20.39 -0.68 -0.83
C HIS A 205 -21.19 0.32 -1.66
N SER A 206 -20.76 1.57 -1.65
CA SER A 206 -21.44 2.64 -2.39
C SER A 206 -21.12 2.61 -3.89
N PRO A 207 -22.08 3.04 -4.75
CA PRO A 207 -21.81 3.19 -6.18
C PRO A 207 -20.69 4.19 -6.46
N LYS A 208 -19.82 3.87 -7.41
CA LYS A 208 -18.75 4.78 -7.85
C LYS A 208 -19.13 5.59 -9.09
N LEU A 209 -20.21 5.25 -9.76
CA LEU A 209 -20.86 6.09 -10.77
C LEU A 209 -21.94 6.93 -10.12
N GLN A 210 -21.81 8.25 -10.21
CA GLN A 210 -22.70 9.20 -9.54
C GLN A 210 -23.35 10.15 -10.55
N GLY A 211 -24.56 10.61 -10.26
CA GLY A 211 -25.31 11.52 -11.12
C GLY A 211 -24.89 12.98 -11.02
N ALA A 212 -24.15 13.35 -9.96
CA ALA A 212 -23.66 14.71 -9.73
C ALA A 212 -22.24 14.69 -9.15
N ALA A 213 -21.50 15.79 -9.31
CA ALA A 213 -20.25 16.04 -8.61
C ALA A 213 -20.55 16.37 -7.14
N THR A 214 -19.87 15.71 -6.20
CA THR A 214 -20.22 15.73 -4.77
C THR A 214 -19.41 16.70 -3.93
N GLU A 215 -18.19 17.07 -4.34
CA GLU A 215 -17.29 17.92 -3.53
C GLU A 215 -16.87 19.17 -4.28
N SER A 216 -16.28 19.04 -5.48
CA SER A 216 -16.00 20.17 -6.35
C SER A 216 -16.15 19.79 -7.82
N GLY A 217 -16.84 20.62 -8.60
CA GLY A 217 -17.07 20.36 -10.02
C GLY A 217 -15.82 20.38 -10.90
N ALA A 218 -14.69 20.93 -10.40
CA ALA A 218 -13.44 21.07 -11.16
C ALA A 218 -12.54 19.82 -11.09
N SER A 219 -12.61 19.04 -10.00
CA SER A 219 -11.71 17.90 -9.75
C SER A 219 -12.41 16.54 -9.92
N VAL A 220 -13.38 16.45 -10.85
CA VAL A 220 -14.19 15.24 -11.05
C VAL A 220 -13.97 14.65 -12.44
N PHE A 221 -13.79 13.32 -12.51
CA PHE A 221 -13.79 12.59 -13.78
C PHE A 221 -15.20 12.39 -14.29
N ARG A 222 -15.43 12.80 -15.55
CA ARG A 222 -16.70 12.61 -16.28
C ARG A 222 -16.61 11.37 -17.16
N VAL A 223 -17.63 10.55 -17.13
CA VAL A 223 -17.73 9.34 -17.95
C VAL A 223 -19.02 9.36 -18.78
N SER A 224 -18.96 8.87 -20.02
CA SER A 224 -20.13 8.67 -20.84
C SER A 224 -21.00 7.57 -20.23
N TYR A 225 -22.25 7.87 -19.96
CA TYR A 225 -23.20 6.93 -19.37
C TYR A 225 -24.45 6.83 -20.23
N PHE A 226 -24.46 5.88 -21.16
CA PHE A 226 -25.50 5.73 -22.20
C PHE A 226 -25.75 7.04 -22.96
N LYS A 227 -26.91 7.66 -22.76
CA LYS A 227 -27.30 8.96 -23.39
C LYS A 227 -27.03 10.18 -22.47
N SER A 228 -26.43 9.97 -21.30
CA SER A 228 -26.14 10.98 -20.29
C SER A 228 -24.67 10.97 -19.89
N ILE A 229 -24.33 11.77 -18.89
CA ILE A 229 -22.99 11.82 -18.27
C ILE A 229 -23.14 11.38 -16.83
N ALA A 230 -22.20 10.56 -16.36
CA ALA A 230 -21.99 10.24 -14.95
C ALA A 230 -20.63 10.77 -14.51
N PHE A 231 -20.39 10.75 -13.21
CA PHE A 231 -19.15 11.17 -12.58
C PHE A 231 -18.59 10.03 -11.75
N LEU A 232 -17.26 9.91 -11.69
CA LEU A 232 -16.60 9.01 -10.75
C LEU A 232 -16.60 9.62 -9.35
N ALA A 233 -16.90 8.81 -8.35
CA ALA A 233 -17.04 9.23 -6.97
C ALA A 233 -15.72 9.80 -6.41
N GLN A 234 -15.74 11.02 -5.89
CA GLN A 234 -14.62 11.66 -5.20
C GLN A 234 -14.49 11.17 -3.75
N SER A 235 -15.56 10.64 -3.18
CA SER A 235 -15.66 9.96 -1.88
C SER A 235 -17.01 9.25 -1.77
N PRO A 236 -17.22 8.37 -0.79
CA PRO A 236 -18.53 7.81 -0.48
C PRO A 236 -19.38 8.74 0.41
N GLN A 237 -19.03 10.03 0.55
CA GLN A 237 -19.60 10.94 1.57
C GLN A 237 -21.13 10.98 1.58
N LEU A 238 -21.76 11.16 0.42
CA LEU A 238 -23.21 11.25 0.36
C LEU A 238 -23.87 9.92 0.72
N ALA A 239 -23.34 8.81 0.21
CA ALA A 239 -23.88 7.48 0.44
C ALA A 239 -23.79 7.10 1.93
N LYS A 240 -22.66 7.33 2.59
CA LYS A 240 -22.51 6.98 4.00
C LYS A 240 -23.42 7.81 4.91
N GLN A 241 -23.64 9.10 4.61
CA GLN A 241 -24.62 9.94 5.33
C GLN A 241 -26.08 9.48 5.07
N MET A 242 -26.41 9.11 3.84
CA MET A 242 -27.73 8.56 3.52
C MET A 242 -27.99 7.22 4.25
N CYS A 243 -26.95 6.41 4.47
CA CYS A 243 -27.03 5.20 5.29
C CYS A 243 -27.34 5.53 6.77
N ILE A 244 -26.73 6.60 7.32
CA ILE A 244 -27.06 7.08 8.67
C ILE A 244 -28.53 7.54 8.74
N ALA A 245 -28.99 8.31 7.75
CA ALA A 245 -30.40 8.70 7.64
C ALA A 245 -31.36 7.51 7.44
N ALA A 246 -30.85 6.35 7.01
CA ALA A 246 -31.57 5.08 6.87
C ALA A 246 -31.46 4.18 8.12
N ASP A 247 -31.14 4.74 9.27
CA ASP A 247 -31.04 4.06 10.58
C ASP A 247 -29.95 2.97 10.66
N MET A 248 -28.88 3.04 9.82
CA MET A 248 -27.77 2.09 9.91
C MET A 248 -26.79 2.43 11.04
N GLU A 249 -26.93 3.58 11.69
CA GLU A 249 -26.18 4.10 12.83
C GLU A 249 -24.67 4.20 12.64
N LYS A 250 -23.99 3.14 12.23
CA LYS A 250 -22.53 3.06 12.08
C LYS A 250 -22.15 2.31 10.81
N VAL A 251 -21.49 2.98 9.88
CA VAL A 251 -21.09 2.39 8.60
C VAL A 251 -19.65 2.68 8.25
N TYR A 252 -19.03 1.78 7.50
CA TYR A 252 -17.71 2.03 6.90
C TYR A 252 -17.63 1.44 5.50
N GLU A 253 -16.71 1.96 4.71
CA GLU A 253 -16.40 1.45 3.37
C GLU A 253 -14.89 1.43 3.14
N ILE A 254 -14.39 0.36 2.53
CA ILE A 254 -13.08 0.32 1.86
C ILE A 254 -13.35 0.28 0.37
N GLY A 255 -13.08 1.37 -0.32
CA GLY A 255 -13.42 1.47 -1.73
C GLY A 255 -12.58 2.48 -2.52
N PRO A 256 -12.56 2.37 -3.87
CA PRO A 256 -11.84 3.28 -4.71
C PRO A 256 -12.44 4.70 -4.68
N VAL A 257 -11.55 5.69 -4.74
CA VAL A 257 -11.84 7.12 -4.76
C VAL A 257 -11.12 7.75 -5.94
N PHE A 258 -11.77 8.67 -6.63
CA PHE A 258 -11.28 9.28 -7.87
C PHE A 258 -11.22 10.80 -7.74
N ARG A 259 -10.05 11.39 -7.99
CA ARG A 259 -9.85 12.84 -7.97
C ARG A 259 -9.11 13.29 -9.22
N ALA A 260 -9.76 14.12 -10.06
CA ALA A 260 -9.20 14.63 -11.30
C ALA A 260 -8.29 15.84 -11.05
N GLU A 261 -7.47 15.78 -10.01
CA GLU A 261 -6.51 16.83 -9.69
C GLU A 261 -5.28 16.73 -10.59
N ASP A 262 -4.97 17.79 -11.34
CA ASP A 262 -3.74 17.88 -12.13
C ASP A 262 -2.55 18.23 -11.21
N SER A 263 -2.27 17.33 -10.27
CA SER A 263 -1.22 17.48 -9.26
C SER A 263 -0.29 16.27 -9.27
N ASN A 264 0.94 16.46 -9.71
CA ASN A 264 1.95 15.41 -9.78
C ASN A 264 2.94 15.47 -8.61
N THR A 265 2.43 15.57 -7.38
CA THR A 265 3.27 15.60 -6.18
C THR A 265 3.54 14.17 -5.65
N HIS A 266 4.39 14.06 -4.64
CA HIS A 266 4.73 12.80 -3.98
C HIS A 266 3.56 12.18 -3.18
N ARG A 267 2.50 12.95 -2.89
CA ARG A 267 1.36 12.55 -2.02
C ARG A 267 0.00 12.46 -2.73
N HIS A 268 -0.06 12.69 -4.06
CA HIS A 268 -1.31 12.69 -4.82
C HIS A 268 -1.37 11.56 -5.85
N LEU A 269 -2.53 10.94 -5.91
CA LEU A 269 -2.95 9.97 -6.93
C LEU A 269 -4.32 10.39 -7.45
N THR A 270 -4.64 10.07 -8.70
CA THR A 270 -5.97 10.31 -9.28
C THR A 270 -6.97 9.20 -8.96
N GLU A 271 -6.49 8.04 -8.55
CA GLU A 271 -7.27 6.90 -8.04
C GLU A 271 -6.52 6.29 -6.85
N PHE A 272 -7.21 6.12 -5.73
CA PHE A 272 -6.67 5.53 -4.51
C PHE A 272 -7.76 4.83 -3.69
N MET A 273 -7.38 4.06 -2.67
CA MET A 273 -8.32 3.39 -1.77
C MET A 273 -8.65 4.29 -0.59
N GLY A 274 -9.94 4.62 -0.46
CA GLY A 274 -10.48 5.29 0.73
C GLY A 274 -10.83 4.28 1.81
N LEU A 275 -10.50 4.62 3.07
CA LEU A 275 -10.99 3.99 4.28
C LEU A 275 -11.94 5.01 4.92
N ASP A 276 -13.21 4.85 4.71
CA ASP A 276 -14.23 5.79 5.11
C ASP A 276 -15.08 5.23 6.24
N LEU A 277 -15.49 6.07 7.18
CA LEU A 277 -16.46 5.72 8.19
C LEU A 277 -17.39 6.89 8.51
N GLU A 278 -18.60 6.58 8.99
CA GLU A 278 -19.57 7.54 9.45
C GLU A 278 -20.38 6.91 10.58
N MET A 279 -20.71 7.67 11.65
CA MET A 279 -21.51 7.18 12.76
C MET A 279 -22.43 8.25 13.34
N ALA A 280 -23.63 7.85 13.74
CA ALA A 280 -24.43 8.66 14.64
C ALA A 280 -23.74 8.77 16.01
N PHE A 281 -23.91 9.89 16.69
CA PHE A 281 -23.40 10.10 18.04
C PHE A 281 -24.51 10.65 18.96
N GLU A 282 -24.34 10.47 20.26
CA GLU A 282 -25.37 10.82 21.24
C GLU A 282 -25.24 12.26 21.72
N GLU A 283 -24.04 12.71 22.10
CA GLU A 283 -23.85 13.99 22.74
C GLU A 283 -22.90 14.92 21.99
N HIS A 284 -21.76 14.40 21.52
CA HIS A 284 -20.70 15.23 20.98
C HIS A 284 -19.96 14.56 19.82
N TYR A 285 -19.61 15.32 18.79
CA TYR A 285 -18.89 14.82 17.63
C TYR A 285 -17.51 14.22 17.92
N HIS A 286 -16.94 14.51 19.10
CA HIS A 286 -15.71 13.87 19.56
C HIS A 286 -15.87 12.36 19.77
N GLU A 287 -17.09 11.83 19.96
CA GLU A 287 -17.34 10.38 19.98
C GLU A 287 -16.84 9.70 18.69
N ALA A 288 -17.07 10.34 17.54
CA ALA A 288 -16.53 9.86 16.28
C ALA A 288 -15.02 10.08 16.15
N MET A 289 -14.51 11.22 16.62
CA MET A 289 -13.07 11.52 16.64
C MET A 289 -12.30 10.49 17.50
N GLU A 290 -12.81 10.14 18.68
CA GLU A 290 -12.24 9.14 19.60
C GLU A 290 -12.29 7.73 19.01
N THR A 291 -13.38 7.39 18.32
CA THR A 291 -13.51 6.11 17.59
C THR A 291 -12.45 5.99 16.50
N ILE A 292 -12.23 7.05 15.73
CA ILE A 292 -11.21 7.11 14.69
C ILE A 292 -9.80 7.04 15.30
N ASP A 293 -9.56 7.76 16.39
CA ASP A 293 -8.27 7.71 17.11
C ASP A 293 -7.96 6.29 17.61
N GLY A 294 -8.92 5.66 18.27
CA GLY A 294 -8.79 4.28 18.76
C GLY A 294 -8.51 3.29 17.65
N MET A 295 -9.20 3.44 16.51
CA MET A 295 -9.01 2.64 15.31
C MET A 295 -7.59 2.80 14.74
N LEU A 296 -7.11 4.03 14.55
CA LEU A 296 -5.78 4.30 14.01
C LEU A 296 -4.68 3.79 14.94
N LYS A 297 -4.79 4.02 16.26
CA LYS A 297 -3.84 3.48 17.25
C LYS A 297 -3.83 1.96 17.27
N THR A 298 -4.98 1.32 17.10
CA THR A 298 -5.07 -0.14 16.95
C THR A 298 -4.36 -0.63 15.68
N ILE A 299 -4.49 0.10 14.58
CA ILE A 299 -3.75 -0.21 13.33
C ILE A 299 -2.25 -0.08 13.60
N PHE A 300 -1.77 1.04 14.16
CA PHE A 300 -0.33 1.25 14.38
C PHE A 300 0.27 0.18 15.32
N ALA A 301 -0.39 -0.13 16.42
CA ALA A 301 0.04 -1.17 17.34
C ALA A 301 0.00 -2.56 16.70
N GLY A 302 -1.09 -2.87 15.98
CA GLY A 302 -1.26 -4.15 15.29
C GLY A 302 -0.24 -4.38 14.18
N LEU A 303 0.14 -3.34 13.43
CA LEU A 303 1.21 -3.43 12.43
C LEU A 303 2.56 -3.73 13.10
N LYS A 304 2.92 -3.02 14.16
CA LYS A 304 4.16 -3.28 14.89
C LYS A 304 4.24 -4.70 15.46
N GLN A 305 3.11 -5.23 15.93
CA GLN A 305 3.07 -6.55 16.53
C GLN A 305 3.03 -7.69 15.50
N LYS A 306 2.19 -7.57 14.47
CA LYS A 306 1.88 -8.67 13.54
C LYS A 306 2.74 -8.66 12.26
N TYR A 307 3.37 -7.52 11.92
CA TYR A 307 4.11 -7.32 10.67
C TYR A 307 5.53 -6.79 10.92
N ALA A 308 6.13 -7.12 12.07
CA ALA A 308 7.47 -6.67 12.44
C ALA A 308 8.53 -7.08 11.40
N ASP A 309 8.46 -8.31 10.90
CA ASP A 309 9.40 -8.84 9.90
C ASP A 309 9.27 -8.07 8.56
N GLU A 310 8.04 -7.77 8.13
CA GLU A 310 7.79 -6.98 6.93
C GLU A 310 8.28 -5.52 7.09
N ILE A 311 8.08 -4.92 8.26
CA ILE A 311 8.59 -3.58 8.57
C ILE A 311 10.12 -3.57 8.51
N ASP A 312 10.79 -4.57 9.06
CA ASP A 312 12.25 -4.70 9.01
C ASP A 312 12.77 -4.90 7.59
N ILE A 313 12.07 -5.68 6.76
CA ILE A 313 12.41 -5.83 5.34
C ILE A 313 12.33 -4.47 4.63
N VAL A 314 11.25 -3.71 4.83
CA VAL A 314 11.07 -2.38 4.23
C VAL A 314 12.15 -1.42 4.71
N LYS A 315 12.47 -1.44 6.01
CA LYS A 315 13.46 -0.55 6.64
C LYS A 315 14.88 -0.73 6.09
N ARG A 316 15.21 -1.91 5.58
CA ARG A 316 16.53 -2.15 4.91
C ARG A 316 16.68 -1.33 3.63
N GLN A 317 15.61 -1.11 2.88
CA GLN A 317 15.63 -0.31 1.66
C GLN A 317 15.23 1.16 1.89
N PHE A 318 14.32 1.40 2.82
CA PHE A 318 13.83 2.72 3.21
C PHE A 318 14.16 2.97 4.69
N PRO A 319 15.41 3.33 5.02
CA PRO A 319 15.81 3.59 6.39
C PRO A 319 14.98 4.72 7.01
N HIS A 320 14.40 4.46 8.17
CA HIS A 320 13.58 5.43 8.88
C HIS A 320 13.52 5.14 10.38
N GLU A 321 13.22 6.18 11.16
CA GLU A 321 12.95 6.08 12.57
C GLU A 321 11.60 5.39 12.79
N GLU A 322 11.47 4.69 13.90
CA GLU A 322 10.20 4.08 14.30
C GLU A 322 9.09 5.12 14.41
N PHE A 323 7.89 4.78 13.90
CA PHE A 323 6.71 5.61 14.05
C PHE A 323 6.26 5.65 15.51
N THR A 324 6.19 6.84 16.09
CA THR A 324 5.84 7.04 17.50
C THR A 324 4.49 7.74 17.63
N PHE A 325 3.71 7.33 18.62
CA PHE A 325 2.46 7.97 19.01
C PHE A 325 2.24 7.88 20.52
N LEU A 326 1.50 8.83 21.06
CA LEU A 326 1.24 8.91 22.50
C LEU A 326 0.05 8.02 22.89
N PRO A 327 0.02 7.46 24.12
CA PRO A 327 -1.15 6.76 24.66
C PRO A 327 -2.39 7.66 24.67
N GLU A 328 -2.25 8.91 25.12
CA GLU A 328 -3.24 9.97 25.00
C GLU A 328 -2.84 10.87 23.84
N THR A 329 -3.67 10.90 22.80
CA THR A 329 -3.35 11.58 21.54
C THR A 329 -3.36 13.10 21.74
N LEU A 330 -2.31 13.78 21.25
CA LEU A 330 -2.25 15.23 21.25
C LEU A 330 -3.35 15.80 20.34
N VAL A 331 -4.25 16.59 20.90
CA VAL A 331 -5.28 17.34 20.19
C VAL A 331 -5.01 18.83 20.34
N LEU A 332 -4.83 19.52 19.21
CA LEU A 332 -4.64 20.98 19.17
C LEU A 332 -5.86 21.63 18.50
N LYS A 333 -6.25 22.81 18.93
CA LYS A 333 -7.17 23.65 18.13
C LYS A 333 -6.40 24.23 16.95
N HIS A 334 -7.08 24.41 15.81
CA HIS A 334 -6.48 24.98 14.59
C HIS A 334 -5.70 26.27 14.88
N ARG A 335 -6.29 27.22 15.60
CA ARG A 335 -5.61 28.48 15.96
C ARG A 335 -4.32 28.27 16.76
N ASP A 336 -4.25 27.23 17.61
CA ASP A 336 -3.07 26.95 18.42
C ASP A 336 -1.97 26.34 17.55
N ALA A 337 -2.34 25.52 16.56
CA ALA A 337 -1.42 25.01 15.54
C ALA A 337 -0.86 26.14 14.67
N ILE A 338 -1.71 27.06 14.20
CA ILE A 338 -1.29 28.26 13.45
C ILE A 338 -0.33 29.12 14.29
N LYS A 339 -0.62 29.31 15.57
CA LYS A 339 0.25 30.07 16.47
C LYS A 339 1.65 29.45 16.61
N LEU A 340 1.76 28.13 16.69
CA LEU A 340 3.06 27.43 16.70
C LEU A 340 3.85 27.70 15.42
N LEU A 341 3.19 27.72 14.26
CA LEU A 341 3.81 28.04 12.97
C LEU A 341 4.27 29.51 12.90
N GLN A 342 3.44 30.44 13.37
CA GLN A 342 3.78 31.87 13.45
C GLN A 342 4.97 32.13 14.38
N GLU A 343 4.99 31.53 15.57
CA GLU A 343 6.10 31.61 16.54
C GLU A 343 7.41 31.06 15.97
N ALA A 344 7.32 30.04 15.08
CA ALA A 344 8.47 29.47 14.37
C ALA A 344 8.86 30.26 13.12
N GLY A 345 8.16 31.36 12.78
CA GLY A 345 8.44 32.20 11.60
C GLY A 345 8.13 31.53 10.28
N VAL A 346 7.24 30.51 10.24
CA VAL A 346 6.86 29.83 9.03
C VAL A 346 6.03 30.75 8.13
N GLN A 347 6.35 30.76 6.84
CA GLN A 347 5.65 31.52 5.81
C GLN A 347 5.06 30.60 4.75
N GLN A 348 3.96 31.01 4.13
CA GLN A 348 3.34 30.28 3.02
C GLN A 348 2.87 31.24 1.91
N GLY A 349 2.49 30.66 0.76
CA GLY A 349 2.01 31.43 -0.39
C GLY A 349 3.11 31.93 -1.33
N THR A 350 2.68 32.64 -2.38
CA THR A 350 3.58 33.25 -3.38
C THR A 350 3.08 34.66 -3.71
N PRO A 351 3.76 35.74 -3.27
CA PRO A 351 5.01 35.72 -2.48
C PRO A 351 4.81 35.16 -1.06
N PRO A 352 5.88 34.66 -0.40
CA PRO A 352 5.80 34.16 0.97
C PRO A 352 5.31 35.24 1.93
N ALA A 353 4.32 34.87 2.77
CA ALA A 353 3.77 35.74 3.80
C ALA A 353 3.54 34.94 5.10
N PRO A 354 3.51 35.58 6.29
CA PRO A 354 3.10 34.95 7.51
C PRO A 354 1.71 34.31 7.36
N ILE A 355 1.53 33.14 7.98
CA ILE A 355 0.25 32.42 7.95
C ILE A 355 -0.79 33.21 8.74
N GLY A 356 -1.96 33.46 8.14
CA GLY A 356 -3.10 34.10 8.80
C GLY A 356 -3.82 33.16 9.75
N ASP A 357 -4.55 33.71 10.72
CA ASP A 357 -5.23 32.92 11.78
C ASP A 357 -6.31 31.96 11.25
N THR A 358 -6.85 32.23 10.08
CA THR A 358 -7.91 31.43 9.42
C THR A 358 -7.45 30.75 8.14
N ASP A 359 -6.16 30.86 7.80
CA ASP A 359 -5.63 30.24 6.58
C ASP A 359 -5.65 28.72 6.68
N ASP A 360 -5.84 28.07 5.54
CA ASP A 360 -5.54 26.66 5.39
C ASP A 360 -4.02 26.43 5.33
N MET A 361 -3.56 25.32 5.90
CA MET A 361 -2.13 25.00 5.94
C MET A 361 -1.69 24.41 4.60
N SER A 362 -0.66 25.02 4.01
CA SER A 362 0.02 24.42 2.87
C SER A 362 0.76 23.14 3.28
N THR A 363 1.07 22.26 2.30
CA THR A 363 1.88 21.06 2.54
C THR A 363 3.22 21.35 3.24
N SER A 364 3.85 22.50 2.93
CA SER A 364 5.11 22.90 3.59
C SER A 364 4.88 23.31 5.03
N SER A 365 3.75 23.98 5.32
CA SER A 365 3.35 24.39 6.66
C SER A 365 2.96 23.19 7.52
N GLU A 366 2.23 22.21 6.96
CA GLU A 366 1.93 20.92 7.62
C GLU A 366 3.22 20.21 8.06
N LYS A 367 4.20 20.09 7.15
CA LYS A 367 5.51 19.45 7.44
C LYS A 367 6.29 20.21 8.51
N ALA A 368 6.27 21.54 8.47
CA ALA A 368 6.92 22.37 9.48
C ALA A 368 6.26 22.16 10.86
N LEU A 369 4.92 22.12 10.91
CA LEU A 369 4.18 21.83 12.13
C LEU A 369 4.51 20.45 12.67
N GLY A 370 4.51 19.42 11.81
CA GLY A 370 4.87 18.06 12.20
C GLY A 370 6.25 17.96 12.84
N LYS A 371 7.24 18.71 12.31
CA LYS A 371 8.57 18.80 12.90
C LYS A 371 8.55 19.45 14.28
N ILE A 372 7.88 20.58 14.44
CA ILE A 372 7.72 21.27 15.71
C ILE A 372 7.07 20.36 16.77
N ILE A 373 5.99 19.64 16.37
CA ILE A 373 5.28 18.71 17.24
C ILE A 373 6.18 17.53 17.62
N LYS A 374 6.93 16.97 16.66
CA LYS A 374 7.88 15.88 16.95
C LYS A 374 8.94 16.30 17.95
N GLU A 375 9.51 17.48 17.78
CA GLU A 375 10.54 18.03 18.70
C GLU A 375 9.97 18.32 20.08
N LYS A 376 8.75 18.87 20.16
CA LYS A 376 8.15 19.33 21.42
C LYS A 376 7.46 18.21 22.22
N TYR A 377 6.79 17.27 21.53
CA TYR A 377 5.92 16.27 22.15
C TYR A 377 6.37 14.83 21.89
N ASN A 378 7.41 14.62 21.10
CA ASN A 378 7.94 13.31 20.69
C ASN A 378 6.87 12.38 20.10
N THR A 379 5.99 12.91 19.26
CA THR A 379 4.96 12.13 18.55
C THR A 379 4.99 12.41 17.05
N ASP A 380 4.73 11.37 16.26
CA ASP A 380 4.54 11.46 14.81
C ASP A 380 3.05 11.58 14.44
N TYR A 381 2.14 11.46 15.42
CA TYR A 381 0.70 11.41 15.24
C TYR A 381 -0.01 12.38 16.18
N TYR A 382 -0.92 13.19 15.62
CA TYR A 382 -1.69 14.19 16.36
C TYR A 382 -2.97 14.57 15.60
N ILE A 383 -3.86 15.27 16.28
CA ILE A 383 -5.16 15.74 15.77
C ILE A 383 -5.19 17.26 15.87
N ILE A 384 -5.75 17.89 14.85
CA ILE A 384 -6.13 19.30 14.88
C ILE A 384 -7.64 19.39 14.80
N ASP A 385 -8.25 20.17 15.71
CA ASP A 385 -9.71 20.35 15.85
C ASP A 385 -10.11 21.81 15.66
N LYS A 386 -11.38 22.07 15.35
CA LYS A 386 -11.95 23.43 15.23
C LYS A 386 -11.35 24.27 14.10
N PHE A 387 -11.41 23.75 12.88
CA PHE A 387 -10.99 24.50 11.71
C PHE A 387 -11.97 25.65 11.37
N PRO A 388 -11.52 26.70 10.67
CA PRO A 388 -12.39 27.72 10.09
C PRO A 388 -13.45 27.08 9.18
N LEU A 389 -14.69 27.56 9.28
CA LEU A 389 -15.81 26.99 8.50
C LEU A 389 -15.67 27.25 6.99
N GLU A 390 -15.05 28.35 6.60
CA GLU A 390 -14.88 28.78 5.20
C GLU A 390 -14.00 27.85 4.37
N ILE A 391 -13.10 27.07 5.02
CA ILE A 391 -12.25 26.08 4.33
C ILE A 391 -12.83 24.67 4.38
N ARG A 392 -14.09 24.51 4.83
CA ARG A 392 -14.73 23.20 4.96
C ARG A 392 -15.90 23.02 3.98
N PRO A 393 -16.18 21.77 3.54
CA PRO A 393 -17.30 21.48 2.65
C PRO A 393 -18.66 21.92 3.22
N PHE A 394 -19.64 22.11 2.34
CA PHE A 394 -20.99 22.61 2.68
C PHE A 394 -21.70 21.75 3.73
N TYR A 395 -21.41 20.45 3.78
CA TYR A 395 -22.05 19.51 4.72
C TYR A 395 -21.45 19.54 6.13
N THR A 396 -20.45 20.39 6.39
CA THR A 396 -19.82 20.53 7.71
C THR A 396 -20.65 21.40 8.65
N MET A 397 -20.87 20.92 9.88
CA MET A 397 -21.62 21.63 10.91
C MET A 397 -20.81 22.81 11.46
N PRO A 398 -21.38 24.04 11.47
CA PRO A 398 -20.79 25.16 12.17
C PRO A 398 -20.67 24.91 13.69
N ASP A 399 -19.67 25.49 14.33
CA ASP A 399 -19.55 25.48 15.78
C ASP A 399 -20.68 26.35 16.40
N PRO A 400 -21.46 25.83 17.38
CA PRO A 400 -22.56 26.58 17.97
C PRO A 400 -22.10 27.80 18.79
N GLU A 401 -20.89 27.78 19.32
CA GLU A 401 -20.33 28.89 20.11
C GLU A 401 -19.68 29.97 19.24
N ASN A 402 -19.11 29.54 18.10
CA ASN A 402 -18.47 30.44 17.14
C ASN A 402 -18.73 30.00 15.69
N PRO A 403 -19.77 30.54 15.04
CA PRO A 403 -20.17 30.13 13.67
C PRO A 403 -19.09 30.35 12.59
N LYS A 404 -17.99 31.04 12.88
CA LYS A 404 -16.85 31.15 11.97
C LYS A 404 -15.97 29.90 11.99
N LEU A 405 -16.10 29.08 13.03
CA LEU A 405 -15.43 27.79 13.18
C LEU A 405 -16.39 26.65 12.83
N SER A 406 -15.86 25.47 12.72
CA SER A 406 -16.59 24.24 12.45
C SER A 406 -16.29 23.15 13.47
N ASN A 407 -17.23 22.23 13.67
CA ASN A 407 -17.01 21.00 14.38
C ASN A 407 -16.29 19.99 13.45
N SER A 408 -15.02 20.27 13.15
CA SER A 408 -14.21 19.45 12.24
C SER A 408 -12.83 19.20 12.78
N TYR A 409 -12.25 18.11 12.35
CA TYR A 409 -10.95 17.63 12.80
C TYR A 409 -10.17 16.99 11.63
N ASP A 410 -8.84 17.16 11.65
CA ASP A 410 -7.94 16.46 10.76
C ASP A 410 -6.88 15.70 11.57
N PHE A 411 -6.52 14.53 11.07
CA PHE A 411 -5.52 13.66 11.68
C PHE A 411 -4.24 13.69 10.85
N PHE A 412 -3.11 13.77 11.53
CA PHE A 412 -1.81 13.95 10.91
C PHE A 412 -0.85 12.83 11.28
N MET A 413 -0.08 12.38 10.29
CA MET A 413 1.06 11.48 10.47
C MET A 413 2.31 12.12 9.88
N ARG A 414 3.40 12.21 10.67
CA ARG A 414 4.69 12.79 10.24
C ARG A 414 4.55 14.15 9.52
N GLY A 415 3.60 14.98 9.98
CA GLY A 415 3.36 16.29 9.40
C GLY A 415 2.64 16.29 8.06
N GLU A 416 1.89 15.26 7.73
CA GLU A 416 0.98 15.23 6.58
C GLU A 416 -0.41 14.76 7.02
N GLU A 417 -1.46 15.42 6.53
CA GLU A 417 -2.85 15.04 6.77
C GLU A 417 -3.13 13.64 6.18
N ILE A 418 -3.74 12.77 6.98
CA ILE A 418 -4.18 11.44 6.55
C ILE A 418 -5.70 11.30 6.50
N LEU A 419 -6.43 12.12 7.26
CA LEU A 419 -7.87 12.11 7.38
C LEU A 419 -8.39 13.53 7.59
N SER A 420 -9.46 13.87 6.90
CA SER A 420 -10.32 15.01 7.22
C SER A 420 -11.70 14.49 7.63
N GLY A 421 -12.21 14.99 8.74
CA GLY A 421 -13.48 14.59 9.33
C GLY A 421 -14.24 15.74 9.95
N ALA A 422 -15.55 15.54 10.19
CA ALA A 422 -16.40 16.55 10.78
C ALA A 422 -17.71 15.97 11.31
N GLN A 423 -18.35 16.71 12.21
CA GLN A 423 -19.80 16.63 12.40
C GLN A 423 -20.48 17.11 11.12
N ARG A 424 -21.53 16.39 10.69
CA ARG A 424 -22.27 16.74 9.49
C ARG A 424 -23.52 17.54 9.82
N VAL A 425 -23.94 18.39 8.91
CA VAL A 425 -25.24 19.03 8.97
C VAL A 425 -26.30 17.94 8.79
N HIS A 426 -27.16 17.77 9.78
CA HIS A 426 -28.25 16.78 9.77
C HIS A 426 -29.64 17.40 9.60
N ASP A 427 -29.77 18.73 9.67
CA ASP A 427 -31.00 19.47 9.37
C ASP A 427 -31.05 19.84 7.89
N ALA A 428 -32.14 19.47 7.22
CA ALA A 428 -32.29 19.69 5.78
C ALA A 428 -32.30 21.17 5.39
N SER A 429 -32.90 22.04 6.21
CA SER A 429 -33.01 23.48 5.91
C SER A 429 -31.62 24.14 6.00
N LEU A 430 -30.86 23.80 7.02
CA LEU A 430 -29.47 24.28 7.18
C LEU A 430 -28.58 23.74 6.05
N LEU A 431 -28.74 22.46 5.68
CA LEU A 431 -28.01 21.84 4.59
C LEU A 431 -28.23 22.57 3.26
N GLU A 432 -29.49 22.87 2.92
CA GLU A 432 -29.84 23.63 1.70
C GLU A 432 -29.26 25.05 1.72
N SER A 433 -29.26 25.73 2.90
CA SER A 433 -28.62 27.04 3.04
C SER A 433 -27.12 26.96 2.75
N ARG A 434 -26.43 26.00 3.39
CA ARG A 434 -25.00 25.79 3.19
C ARG A 434 -24.63 25.41 1.74
N MET A 435 -25.45 24.60 1.09
CA MET A 435 -25.29 24.28 -0.35
C MET A 435 -25.37 25.55 -1.21
N LYS A 436 -26.38 26.39 -1.00
CA LYS A 436 -26.55 27.66 -1.73
C LYS A 436 -25.37 28.64 -1.50
N GLU A 437 -24.94 28.76 -0.25
CA GLU A 437 -23.74 29.58 0.11
C GLU A 437 -22.47 29.09 -0.61
N SER A 438 -22.35 27.77 -0.83
CA SER A 438 -21.24 27.15 -1.57
C SER A 438 -21.46 27.12 -3.09
N GLY A 439 -22.53 27.74 -3.61
CA GLY A 439 -22.83 27.79 -5.03
C GLY A 439 -23.39 26.48 -5.61
N ILE A 440 -23.87 25.56 -4.77
CA ILE A 440 -24.44 24.27 -5.16
C ILE A 440 -25.99 24.41 -5.18
N ASN A 441 -26.61 24.02 -6.30
CA ASN A 441 -28.07 23.96 -6.36
C ASN A 441 -28.57 22.68 -5.65
N PRO A 442 -29.41 22.77 -4.59
CA PRO A 442 -29.96 21.60 -3.92
C PRO A 442 -30.75 20.64 -4.81
N ASP A 443 -31.37 21.15 -5.89
CA ASP A 443 -32.12 20.31 -6.82
C ASP A 443 -31.23 19.33 -7.59
N ASP A 444 -29.95 19.64 -7.81
CA ASP A 444 -29.00 18.76 -8.49
C ASP A 444 -28.66 17.53 -7.62
N MET A 445 -28.91 17.63 -6.31
CA MET A 445 -28.66 16.58 -5.31
C MET A 445 -29.93 16.24 -4.50
N LYS A 446 -31.09 16.40 -5.12
CA LYS A 446 -32.40 16.25 -4.45
C LYS A 446 -32.55 14.94 -3.66
N PRO A 447 -32.16 13.73 -4.16
CA PRO A 447 -32.25 12.50 -3.38
C PRO A 447 -31.44 12.52 -2.07
N TYR A 448 -30.29 13.20 -2.06
CA TYR A 448 -29.47 13.37 -0.87
C TYR A 448 -30.14 14.31 0.14
N VAL A 449 -30.62 15.48 -0.31
CA VAL A 449 -31.33 16.44 0.55
C VAL A 449 -32.62 15.83 1.13
N ASP A 450 -33.38 15.10 0.31
CA ASP A 450 -34.62 14.43 0.73
C ASP A 450 -34.37 13.39 1.84
N ALA A 451 -33.20 12.73 1.88
CA ALA A 451 -32.89 11.82 2.97
C ALA A 451 -32.92 12.52 4.33
N PHE A 452 -32.41 13.76 4.40
CA PHE A 452 -32.40 14.54 5.65
C PHE A 452 -33.80 15.09 6.00
N ARG A 453 -34.64 15.33 5.02
CA ARG A 453 -36.06 15.72 5.24
C ARG A 453 -36.89 14.62 5.89
N LEU A 454 -36.46 13.35 5.76
CA LEU A 454 -37.09 12.22 6.45
C LEU A 454 -36.67 12.09 7.92
N GLY A 455 -35.74 12.93 8.38
CA GLY A 455 -35.10 12.89 9.69
C GLY A 455 -33.77 12.17 9.64
N CYS A 456 -32.77 12.78 10.21
CA CYS A 456 -31.42 12.21 10.30
C CYS A 456 -30.82 12.53 11.68
N PRO A 457 -30.24 11.56 12.39
CA PRO A 457 -29.60 11.83 13.67
C PRO A 457 -28.33 12.65 13.48
N PRO A 458 -27.87 13.36 14.54
CA PRO A 458 -26.52 13.94 14.56
C PRO A 458 -25.47 12.85 14.26
N HIS A 459 -24.55 13.13 13.35
CA HIS A 459 -23.56 12.17 12.93
C HIS A 459 -22.24 12.84 12.52
N ALA A 460 -21.16 12.06 12.56
CA ALA A 460 -19.83 12.49 12.20
C ALA A 460 -19.02 11.33 11.62
N GLY A 461 -17.97 11.65 10.93
CA GLY A 461 -17.07 10.64 10.37
C GLY A 461 -15.88 11.26 9.67
N GLY A 462 -15.18 10.45 8.89
CA GLY A 462 -14.00 10.89 8.14
C GLY A 462 -13.63 9.91 7.03
N GLY A 463 -12.73 10.34 6.15
CA GLY A 463 -12.16 9.53 5.07
C GLY A 463 -10.64 9.57 5.11
N ILE A 464 -10.02 8.41 4.98
CA ILE A 464 -8.58 8.19 5.09
C ILE A 464 -8.06 7.62 3.77
N GLY A 465 -6.92 8.10 3.28
CA GLY A 465 -6.22 7.48 2.16
C GLY A 465 -5.36 6.30 2.61
N LEU A 466 -5.70 5.07 2.20
CA LEU A 466 -4.95 3.86 2.57
C LEU A 466 -3.47 3.97 2.19
N GLU A 467 -3.19 4.36 0.95
CA GLU A 467 -1.82 4.48 0.42
C GLU A 467 -1.02 5.53 1.19
N ARG A 468 -1.68 6.61 1.64
CA ARG A 468 -1.02 7.67 2.41
C ARG A 468 -0.62 7.20 3.80
N VAL A 469 -1.49 6.46 4.49
CA VAL A 469 -1.17 5.84 5.79
C VAL A 469 0.05 4.92 5.67
N VAL A 470 0.06 4.04 4.67
CA VAL A 470 1.18 3.11 4.43
C VAL A 470 2.46 3.87 4.09
N MET A 471 2.38 4.85 3.19
CA MET A 471 3.53 5.69 2.80
C MET A 471 4.16 6.38 4.00
N LEU A 472 3.35 6.98 4.87
CA LEU A 472 3.83 7.75 6.02
C LEU A 472 4.30 6.85 7.17
N PHE A 473 3.60 5.73 7.42
CA PHE A 473 4.01 4.78 8.44
C PHE A 473 5.40 4.20 8.14
N LEU A 474 5.66 3.83 6.88
CA LEU A 474 6.91 3.25 6.40
C LEU A 474 7.91 4.29 5.86
N LYS A 475 7.58 5.57 5.87
CA LYS A 475 8.41 6.68 5.34
C LYS A 475 8.92 6.43 3.91
N LEU A 476 8.04 5.96 3.04
CA LEU A 476 8.39 5.58 1.66
C LEU A 476 8.73 6.78 0.74
N GLY A 477 8.40 7.99 1.16
CA GLY A 477 8.72 9.24 0.47
C GLY A 477 7.92 9.53 -0.81
N ASN A 478 7.19 8.55 -1.35
CA ASN A 478 6.31 8.74 -2.50
C ASN A 478 5.14 7.75 -2.46
N ILE A 479 3.92 8.27 -2.59
CA ILE A 479 2.67 7.49 -2.49
C ILE A 479 2.54 6.39 -3.55
N ARG A 480 3.20 6.56 -4.71
CA ARG A 480 3.20 5.55 -5.78
C ARG A 480 3.83 4.23 -5.37
N ARG A 481 4.69 4.24 -4.35
CA ARG A 481 5.30 3.03 -3.79
C ARG A 481 4.32 2.18 -2.97
N SER A 482 3.28 2.80 -2.44
CA SER A 482 2.19 2.13 -1.71
C SER A 482 0.94 1.86 -2.55
N SER A 483 0.96 2.14 -3.85
CA SER A 483 -0.07 1.74 -4.81
C SER A 483 0.43 0.60 -5.69
N LEU A 484 -0.39 -0.45 -5.92
CA LEU A 484 0.00 -1.58 -6.80
C LEU A 484 0.30 -1.09 -8.21
N PHE A 485 -0.64 -0.39 -8.81
CA PHE A 485 -0.56 0.19 -10.15
C PHE A 485 -1.06 1.63 -10.08
N PRO A 486 -0.20 2.58 -9.69
CA PRO A 486 -0.62 3.95 -9.41
C PRO A 486 -1.20 4.65 -10.64
N ARG A 487 -2.23 5.46 -10.40
CA ARG A 487 -2.83 6.37 -11.38
C ARG A 487 -2.52 7.81 -11.00
N ASP A 488 -2.00 8.56 -11.95
CA ASP A 488 -1.70 9.99 -11.81
C ASP A 488 -1.89 10.69 -13.17
N PRO A 489 -1.76 12.03 -13.27
CA PRO A 489 -1.96 12.74 -14.54
C PRO A 489 -1.12 12.25 -15.72
N LYS A 490 -0.01 11.55 -15.46
CA LYS A 490 0.90 11.02 -16.48
C LYS A 490 0.80 9.51 -16.68
N ARG A 491 0.11 8.79 -15.78
CA ARG A 491 0.13 7.33 -15.74
C ARG A 491 -1.28 6.73 -15.63
N THR A 492 -1.72 6.05 -16.68
CA THR A 492 -2.99 5.32 -16.77
C THR A 492 -2.82 3.81 -17.02
N SER A 493 -1.57 3.36 -17.21
CA SER A 493 -1.20 1.95 -17.39
C SER A 493 -0.02 1.60 -16.47
N PRO A 494 0.16 0.30 -16.18
CA PRO A 494 1.34 -0.18 -15.47
C PRO A 494 2.62 0.14 -16.23
#